data_d9a9c4c4dd4d27503c45935bebba84d3
#
_entry.id   d9a9c4c4dd4d27503c45935bebba84d3
#
_cell.length_a   1.000
_cell.length_b   1.000
_cell.length_c   1.000
_cell.angle_alpha   90.00
_cell.angle_beta   90.00
_cell.angle_gamma   90.00
#
_symmetry.space_group_name_H-M   'P 1'
#
loop_
_entity.id
_entity.type
_entity.pdbx_description
1 polymer ?
#
loop_
_entity_poly.entity_id
_entity_poly.type
_entity_poly.pdbx_seq_one_letter_code
_entity_poly.pdbx_strand_id
1 'polypeptide(L)'
;NISLVMLLPLALALAARRFYPRAIAWPRKLKDVTFGIWVVILVLIAANASYDISSREGISERVLEQIGVIALLVCGVNFGLGYLLGGRTRAAECIQALGQKNTTLSIYLALTYASPIAALGPTFYVLWHNLWNAWQLYRVSERKRRDG
;
A
#
# COMPACT_ATOMS: atom_id res chain seq x y z
N ASN A 1 7.97 -19.36 5.87
CA ASN A 1 7.58 -19.76 4.49
C ASN A 1 6.69 -18.69 3.89
N ILE A 2 7.27 -17.82 3.04
CA ILE A 2 6.59 -16.71 2.35
C ILE A 2 5.41 -17.21 1.53
N SER A 3 5.58 -18.34 0.83
CA SER A 3 4.54 -18.96 0.05
C SER A 3 3.28 -19.28 0.88
N LEU A 4 3.45 -19.70 2.11
CA LEU A 4 2.33 -20.02 3.01
C LEU A 4 1.56 -18.75 3.41
N VAL A 5 2.27 -17.66 3.70
CA VAL A 5 1.65 -16.37 4.05
C VAL A 5 0.84 -15.80 2.90
N MET A 6 1.25 -16.03 1.65
CA MET A 6 0.54 -15.55 0.47
C MET A 6 -0.56 -16.52 -0.01
N LEU A 7 -0.28 -17.83 -0.03
CA LEU A 7 -1.19 -18.81 -0.60
C LEU A 7 -2.32 -19.21 0.37
N LEU A 8 -2.06 -19.20 1.67
CA LEU A 8 -3.08 -19.59 2.65
C LEU A 8 -4.32 -18.68 2.63
N PRO A 9 -4.21 -17.33 2.67
CA PRO A 9 -5.39 -16.47 2.56
C PRO A 9 -6.14 -16.64 1.23
N LEU A 10 -5.40 -16.82 0.13
CA LEU A 10 -5.99 -17.06 -1.18
C LEU A 10 -6.76 -18.40 -1.20
N ALA A 11 -6.17 -19.47 -0.69
CA ALA A 11 -6.81 -20.79 -0.61
C ALA A 11 -8.07 -20.74 0.28
N LEU A 12 -7.99 -20.05 1.43
CA LEU A 12 -9.15 -19.85 2.31
C LEU A 12 -10.25 -19.05 1.63
N ALA A 13 -9.92 -17.99 0.89
CA ALA A 13 -10.88 -17.18 0.14
C ALA A 13 -11.56 -18.01 -0.97
N LEU A 14 -10.81 -18.84 -1.71
CA LEU A 14 -11.35 -19.73 -2.73
C LEU A 14 -12.23 -20.82 -2.12
N ALA A 15 -11.82 -21.42 -1.01
CA ALA A 15 -12.61 -22.40 -0.28
C ALA A 15 -13.91 -21.77 0.26
N ALA A 16 -13.83 -20.59 0.88
CA ALA A 16 -15.01 -19.87 1.35
C ALA A 16 -15.98 -19.56 0.20
N ARG A 17 -15.46 -19.15 -0.95
CA ARG A 17 -16.28 -18.92 -2.15
C ARG A 17 -16.96 -20.19 -2.64
N ARG A 18 -16.28 -21.34 -2.56
CA ARG A 18 -16.80 -22.63 -3.05
C ARG A 18 -17.84 -23.23 -2.12
N PHE A 19 -17.58 -23.18 -0.80
CA PHE A 19 -18.40 -23.89 0.20
C PHE A 19 -19.42 -22.98 0.87
N TYR A 20 -19.19 -21.64 0.89
CA TYR A 20 -20.05 -20.66 1.55
C TYR A 20 -20.35 -19.47 0.64
N PRO A 21 -21.18 -19.62 -0.41
CA PRO A 21 -21.48 -18.53 -1.35
C PRO A 21 -22.01 -17.26 -0.68
N ARG A 22 -22.74 -17.41 0.45
CA ARG A 22 -23.23 -16.27 1.23
C ARG A 22 -22.11 -15.40 1.83
N ALA A 23 -20.95 -15.97 2.07
CA ALA A 23 -19.79 -15.21 2.59
C ALA A 23 -19.23 -14.20 1.57
N ILE A 24 -19.54 -14.34 0.29
CA ILE A 24 -19.11 -13.40 -0.78
C ILE A 24 -19.67 -11.99 -0.54
N ALA A 25 -20.83 -11.87 0.14
CA ALA A 25 -21.44 -10.59 0.45
C ALA A 25 -20.80 -9.88 1.66
N TRP A 26 -20.07 -10.61 2.51
CA TRP A 26 -19.46 -10.06 3.74
C TRP A 26 -18.40 -8.98 3.47
N PRO A 27 -17.45 -9.16 2.53
CA PRO A 27 -16.46 -8.12 2.24
C PRO A 27 -17.10 -6.77 1.85
N ARG A 28 -18.24 -6.82 1.14
CA ARG A 28 -18.97 -5.59 0.76
C ARG A 28 -19.62 -4.91 1.96
N LYS A 29 -20.13 -5.67 2.93
CA LYS A 29 -20.74 -5.14 4.16
C LYS A 29 -19.70 -4.62 5.15
N LEU A 30 -18.52 -5.24 5.16
CA LEU A 30 -17.45 -4.93 6.10
C LEU A 30 -16.38 -3.99 5.52
N LYS A 31 -16.61 -3.41 4.34
CA LYS A 31 -15.62 -2.56 3.65
C LYS A 31 -15.13 -1.40 4.52
N ASP A 32 -16.04 -0.74 5.24
CA ASP A 32 -15.71 0.43 6.05
C ASP A 32 -14.94 0.02 7.32
N VAL A 33 -15.29 -1.13 7.91
CA VAL A 33 -14.53 -1.72 9.03
C VAL A 33 -13.14 -2.16 8.57
N THR A 34 -13.05 -2.84 7.43
CA THR A 34 -11.77 -3.25 6.85
C THR A 34 -10.89 -2.06 6.53
N PHE A 35 -11.48 -0.98 6.00
CA PHE A 35 -10.77 0.28 5.75
C PHE A 35 -10.26 0.90 7.06
N GLY A 36 -11.09 0.94 8.11
CA GLY A 36 -10.69 1.44 9.42
C GLY A 36 -9.53 0.66 10.02
N ILE A 37 -9.60 -0.69 9.99
CA ILE A 37 -8.51 -1.56 10.44
C ILE A 37 -7.23 -1.29 9.63
N TRP A 38 -7.35 -1.15 8.31
CA TRP A 38 -6.21 -0.85 7.44
C TRP A 38 -5.54 0.49 7.80
N VAL A 39 -6.34 1.55 8.07
CA VAL A 39 -5.81 2.85 8.52
C VAL A 39 -5.05 2.71 9.84
N VAL A 40 -5.61 1.96 10.82
CA VAL A 40 -4.93 1.70 12.09
C VAL A 40 -3.60 0.98 11.88
N ILE A 41 -3.57 -0.04 11.02
CA ILE A 41 -2.33 -0.75 10.68
C ILE A 41 -1.30 0.20 10.05
N LEU A 42 -1.72 1.10 9.17
CA LEU A 42 -0.81 2.11 8.58
C LEU A 42 -0.21 3.04 9.63
N VAL A 43 -1.04 3.51 10.58
CA VAL A 43 -0.57 4.36 11.68
C VAL A 43 0.44 3.61 12.54
N LEU A 44 0.18 2.34 12.87
CA LEU A 44 1.10 1.51 13.64
C LEU A 44 2.42 1.27 12.90
N ILE A 45 2.38 1.02 11.59
CA ILE A 45 3.59 0.86 10.76
C ILE A 45 4.39 2.17 10.75
N ALA A 46 3.73 3.32 10.57
CA ALA A 46 4.38 4.62 10.58
C ALA A 46 4.99 4.94 11.96
N ALA A 47 4.27 4.64 13.04
CA ALA A 47 4.75 4.84 14.40
C ALA A 47 5.98 3.96 14.71
N ASN A 48 5.95 2.67 14.35
CA ASN A 48 7.09 1.78 14.51
C ASN A 48 8.30 2.24 13.68
N ALA A 49 8.08 2.65 12.43
CA ALA A 49 9.17 3.19 11.61
C ALA A 49 9.77 4.45 12.22
N SER A 50 8.94 5.36 12.73
CA SER A 50 9.41 6.58 13.41
C SER A 50 10.19 6.24 14.68
N TYR A 51 9.72 5.29 15.47
CA TYR A 51 10.42 4.82 16.67
C TYR A 51 11.77 4.19 16.32
N ASP A 52 11.83 3.30 15.34
CA ASP A 52 13.07 2.67 14.87
C ASP A 52 14.09 3.69 14.36
N ILE A 53 13.63 4.73 13.68
CA ILE A 53 14.45 5.83 13.21
C ILE A 53 15.02 6.63 14.38
N SER A 54 14.16 7.00 15.34
CA SER A 54 14.54 7.82 16.51
C SER A 54 15.43 7.07 17.49
N SER A 55 15.31 5.74 17.60
CA SER A 55 16.03 4.90 18.55
C SER A 55 17.41 4.48 18.05
N ARG A 56 17.72 4.67 16.77
CA ARG A 56 18.98 4.26 16.16
C ARG A 56 19.94 5.44 16.07
N GLU A 57 20.89 5.48 17.00
CA GLU A 57 22.08 6.31 16.86
C GLU A 57 22.84 5.89 15.59
N GLY A 58 22.92 6.79 14.60
CA GLY A 58 23.76 6.58 13.40
C GLY A 58 23.06 6.66 12.04
N ILE A 59 21.71 6.77 11.96
CA ILE A 59 21.06 7.09 10.69
C ILE A 59 21.01 8.61 10.55
N SER A 60 21.83 9.15 9.65
CA SER A 60 21.82 10.58 9.34
C SER A 60 20.44 10.99 8.77
N GLU A 61 19.93 12.15 9.20
CA GLU A 61 18.71 12.77 8.64
C GLU A 61 18.76 12.84 7.12
N ARG A 62 19.95 13.14 6.57
CA ARG A 62 20.19 13.16 5.12
C ARG A 62 19.90 11.82 4.43
N VAL A 63 20.22 10.69 5.08
CA VAL A 63 19.94 9.35 4.53
C VAL A 63 18.43 9.09 4.52
N LEU A 64 17.72 9.52 5.55
CA LEU A 64 16.26 9.41 5.61
C LEU A 64 15.59 10.23 4.53
N GLU A 65 16.01 11.48 4.35
CA GLU A 65 15.52 12.34 3.28
C GLU A 65 15.74 11.72 1.90
N GLN A 66 16.95 11.21 1.66
CA GLN A 66 17.29 10.55 0.39
C GLN A 66 16.41 9.35 0.12
N ILE A 67 16.21 8.45 1.10
CA ILE A 67 15.33 7.29 0.97
C ILE A 67 13.89 7.73 0.71
N GLY A 68 13.41 8.75 1.44
CA GLY A 68 12.08 9.31 1.26
C GLY A 68 11.85 9.89 -0.14
N VAL A 69 12.81 10.66 -0.64
CA VAL A 69 12.77 11.23 -2.00
C VAL A 69 12.85 10.16 -3.08
N ILE A 70 13.74 9.18 -2.92
CA ILE A 70 13.86 8.05 -3.88
C ILE A 70 12.54 7.26 -3.89
N ALA A 71 11.95 6.98 -2.74
CA ALA A 71 10.67 6.28 -2.66
C ALA A 71 9.53 7.08 -3.32
N LEU A 72 9.53 8.42 -3.18
CA LEU A 72 8.60 9.31 -3.88
C LEU A 72 8.78 9.24 -5.39
N LEU A 73 10.03 9.31 -5.88
CA LEU A 73 10.33 9.22 -7.31
C LEU A 73 9.90 7.87 -7.89
N VAL A 74 10.21 6.77 -7.20
CA VAL A 74 9.78 5.42 -7.62
C VAL A 74 8.26 5.31 -7.63
N CYS A 75 7.59 5.88 -6.64
CA CYS A 75 6.14 5.94 -6.58
C CYS A 75 5.59 6.73 -7.78
N GLY A 76 6.08 7.93 -8.02
CA GLY A 76 5.69 8.78 -9.14
C GLY A 76 5.90 8.11 -10.51
N VAL A 77 7.04 7.45 -10.70
CA VAL A 77 7.32 6.69 -11.93
C VAL A 77 6.32 5.55 -12.12
N ASN A 78 6.03 4.76 -11.09
CA ASN A 78 5.07 3.65 -11.20
C ASN A 78 3.65 4.15 -11.55
N PHE A 79 3.18 5.20 -10.87
CA PHE A 79 1.88 5.80 -11.19
C PHE A 79 1.86 6.46 -12.56
N GLY A 80 2.94 7.15 -12.95
CA GLY A 80 3.10 7.78 -14.26
C GLY A 80 3.11 6.75 -15.39
N LEU A 81 3.87 5.66 -15.25
CA LEU A 81 3.87 4.56 -16.21
C LEU A 81 2.48 3.90 -16.30
N GLY A 82 1.79 3.73 -15.16
CA GLY A 82 0.42 3.24 -15.16
C GLY A 82 -0.53 4.12 -15.98
N TYR A 83 -0.40 5.44 -15.84
CA TYR A 83 -1.18 6.39 -16.63
C TYR A 83 -0.86 6.30 -18.12
N LEU A 84 0.42 6.26 -18.48
CA LEU A 84 0.85 6.18 -19.88
C LEU A 84 0.40 4.87 -20.55
N LEU A 85 0.56 3.73 -19.89
CA LEU A 85 0.21 2.41 -20.41
C LEU A 85 -1.32 2.21 -20.48
N GLY A 86 -2.07 2.76 -19.53
CA GLY A 86 -3.53 2.65 -19.50
C GLY A 86 -4.25 3.54 -20.49
N GLY A 87 -3.58 4.58 -20.98
CA GLY A 87 -4.16 5.55 -21.88
C GLY A 87 -5.43 6.20 -21.32
N ARG A 88 -6.34 6.65 -22.22
CA ARG A 88 -7.58 7.34 -21.79
C ARG A 88 -8.65 6.41 -21.23
N THR A 89 -8.65 5.15 -21.62
CA THR A 89 -9.75 4.20 -21.32
C THR A 89 -9.50 3.36 -20.08
N ARG A 90 -8.24 2.99 -19.80
CA ARG A 90 -7.86 2.08 -18.69
C ARG A 90 -6.80 2.67 -17.76
N ALA A 91 -6.67 4.01 -17.77
CA ALA A 91 -5.68 4.68 -16.94
C ALA A 91 -5.84 4.35 -15.45
N ALA A 92 -7.07 4.33 -14.94
CA ALA A 92 -7.33 4.08 -13.52
C ALA A 92 -6.87 2.67 -13.09
N GLU A 93 -7.19 1.64 -13.86
CA GLU A 93 -6.80 0.27 -13.59
C GLU A 93 -5.28 0.06 -13.67
N CYS A 94 -4.64 0.61 -14.71
CA CYS A 94 -3.19 0.50 -14.90
C CYS A 94 -2.41 1.29 -13.84
N ILE A 95 -2.87 2.47 -13.45
CA ILE A 95 -2.32 3.26 -12.35
C ILE A 95 -2.34 2.44 -11.06
N GLN A 96 -3.49 1.84 -10.74
CA GLN A 96 -3.62 1.04 -9.53
C GLN A 96 -2.76 -0.24 -9.61
N ALA A 97 -2.73 -0.92 -10.74
CA ALA A 97 -1.97 -2.15 -10.92
C ALA A 97 -0.45 -1.93 -10.78
N LEU A 98 0.09 -0.84 -11.32
CA LEU A 98 1.51 -0.52 -11.24
C LEU A 98 1.90 0.25 -9.98
N GLY A 99 1.03 1.13 -9.50
CA GLY A 99 1.30 1.98 -8.34
C GLY A 99 1.13 1.25 -7.00
N GLN A 100 0.16 0.35 -6.90
CA GLN A 100 -0.07 -0.41 -5.67
C GLN A 100 0.83 -1.64 -5.63
N LYS A 101 1.79 -1.62 -4.72
CA LYS A 101 2.68 -2.75 -4.42
C LYS A 101 2.26 -3.42 -3.12
N ASN A 102 2.56 -4.71 -2.97
CA ASN A 102 2.44 -5.37 -1.67
C ASN A 102 3.59 -4.93 -0.76
N THR A 103 3.50 -3.70 -0.29
CA THR A 103 4.53 -3.06 0.52
C THR A 103 4.67 -3.69 1.90
N THR A 104 3.58 -4.22 2.47
CA THR A 104 3.62 -4.97 3.74
C THR A 104 4.51 -6.19 3.62
N LEU A 105 4.37 -6.95 2.52
CA LEU A 105 5.26 -8.08 2.26
C LEU A 105 6.71 -7.60 2.06
N SER A 106 6.94 -6.50 1.35
CA SER A 106 8.28 -5.95 1.14
C SER A 106 8.92 -5.53 2.46
N ILE A 107 8.18 -4.90 3.36
CA ILE A 107 8.64 -4.53 4.71
C ILE A 107 9.01 -5.80 5.51
N TYR A 108 8.12 -6.80 5.51
CA TYR A 108 8.37 -8.07 6.18
C TYR A 108 9.64 -8.75 5.67
N LEU A 109 9.83 -8.80 4.36
CA LEU A 109 11.02 -9.39 3.74
C LEU A 109 12.29 -8.62 4.09
N ALA A 110 12.24 -7.29 4.04
CA ALA A 110 13.36 -6.44 4.39
C ALA A 110 13.78 -6.63 5.85
N LEU A 111 12.82 -6.68 6.77
CA LEU A 111 13.09 -6.90 8.21
C LEU A 111 13.60 -8.32 8.51
N THR A 112 13.12 -9.32 7.75
CA THR A 112 13.46 -10.74 8.01
C THR A 112 14.78 -11.14 7.38
N TYR A 113 15.10 -10.65 6.18
CA TYR A 113 16.19 -11.17 5.36
C TYR A 113 17.29 -10.15 5.02
N ALA A 114 17.05 -8.86 5.28
CA ALA A 114 18.03 -7.82 4.99
C ALA A 114 18.39 -7.02 6.23
N SER A 115 17.81 -5.84 6.37
CA SER A 115 18.07 -4.96 7.51
C SER A 115 16.89 -4.04 7.78
N PRO A 116 16.75 -3.50 8.99
CA PRO A 116 15.74 -2.49 9.28
C PRO A 116 15.84 -1.24 8.40
N ILE A 117 17.05 -0.86 7.98
CA ILE A 117 17.27 0.26 7.05
C ILE A 117 16.64 -0.06 5.68
N ALA A 118 16.76 -1.30 5.21
CA ALA A 118 16.15 -1.73 3.95
C ALA A 118 14.60 -1.65 3.97
N ALA A 119 13.99 -1.74 5.15
CA ALA A 119 12.53 -1.61 5.30
C ALA A 119 12.04 -0.15 5.16
N LEU A 120 12.92 0.85 5.31
CA LEU A 120 12.55 2.25 5.19
C LEU A 120 12.03 2.61 3.79
N GLY A 121 12.66 2.07 2.74
CA GLY A 121 12.22 2.30 1.36
C GLY A 121 10.74 1.92 1.13
N PRO A 122 10.34 0.67 1.35
CA PRO A 122 8.93 0.26 1.29
C PRO A 122 8.02 1.02 2.26
N THR A 123 8.50 1.41 3.44
CA THR A 123 7.72 2.19 4.41
C THR A 123 7.39 3.58 3.88
N PHE A 124 8.38 4.31 3.36
CA PHE A 124 8.15 5.59 2.70
C PHE A 124 7.25 5.46 1.47
N TYR A 125 7.42 4.37 0.70
CA TYR A 125 6.55 4.10 -0.44
C TYR A 125 5.08 3.94 -0.03
N VAL A 126 4.81 3.26 1.11
CA VAL A 126 3.44 3.17 1.68
C VAL A 126 2.85 4.55 1.93
N LEU A 127 3.61 5.46 2.52
CA LEU A 127 3.13 6.83 2.78
C LEU A 127 2.78 7.54 1.47
N TRP A 128 3.68 7.53 0.51
CA TRP A 128 3.49 8.23 -0.77
C TRP A 128 2.32 7.68 -1.58
N HIS A 129 2.21 6.36 -1.72
CA HIS A 129 1.12 5.78 -2.50
C HIS A 129 -0.25 5.99 -1.82
N ASN A 130 -0.29 6.03 -0.48
CA ASN A 130 -1.54 6.31 0.24
C ASN A 130 -1.95 7.79 0.12
N LEU A 131 -1.00 8.72 0.18
CA LEU A 131 -1.27 10.13 -0.10
C LEU A 131 -1.83 10.32 -1.52
N TRP A 132 -1.24 9.64 -2.51
CA TRP A 132 -1.74 9.65 -3.88
C TRP A 132 -3.15 9.09 -3.99
N ASN A 133 -3.42 7.94 -3.36
CA ASN A 133 -4.76 7.34 -3.35
C ASN A 133 -5.79 8.25 -2.68
N ALA A 134 -5.46 8.84 -1.54
CA ALA A 134 -6.33 9.79 -0.85
C ALA A 134 -6.67 11.00 -1.74
N TRP A 135 -5.66 11.55 -2.43
CA TRP A 135 -5.86 12.65 -3.38
C TRP A 135 -6.75 12.25 -4.57
N GLN A 136 -6.56 11.05 -5.14
CA GLN A 136 -7.42 10.55 -6.22
C GLN A 136 -8.88 10.38 -5.75
N LEU A 137 -9.10 9.81 -4.57
CA LEU A 137 -10.44 9.65 -4.00
C LEU A 137 -11.11 11.00 -3.78
N TYR A 138 -10.38 11.96 -3.24
CA TYR A 138 -10.86 13.33 -3.07
C TYR A 138 -11.29 13.93 -4.41
N ARG A 139 -10.46 13.84 -5.44
CA ARG A 139 -10.80 14.34 -6.78
C ARG A 139 -12.03 13.69 -7.40
N VAL A 140 -12.19 12.37 -7.25
CA VAL A 140 -13.37 11.65 -7.74
C VAL A 140 -14.63 12.10 -6.99
N SER A 141 -14.54 12.28 -5.67
CA SER A 141 -15.65 12.77 -4.83
C SER A 141 -16.09 14.19 -5.25
N GLU A 142 -15.13 15.09 -5.47
CA GLU A 142 -15.39 16.46 -5.93
C GLU A 142 -16.10 16.50 -7.30
N ARG A 143 -15.68 15.65 -8.24
CA ARG A 143 -16.34 15.57 -9.57
C ARG A 143 -17.79 15.13 -9.44
N LYS A 144 -18.04 14.05 -8.66
CA LYS A 144 -19.41 13.57 -8.43
C LYS A 144 -20.31 14.62 -7.79
N ARG A 145 -19.75 15.48 -6.96
CA ARG A 145 -20.49 16.57 -6.31
C ARG A 145 -20.82 17.71 -7.26
N ARG A 146 -20.05 17.89 -8.33
CA ARG A 146 -20.30 18.94 -9.33
C ARG A 146 -21.26 18.49 -10.42
N ASP A 147 -21.31 17.18 -10.68
CA ASP A 147 -22.10 16.59 -11.78
C ASP A 147 -23.51 16.14 -11.30
N GLY A 148 -23.82 16.20 -10.01
CA GLY A 148 -25.12 15.88 -9.42
C GLY A 148 -25.78 17.07 -8.75
#